data_4a9d9c8d99c070cf9845be3671a4e875
#
_entry.id   4a9d9c8d99c070cf9845be3671a4e875
#
_cell.length_a   1.000
_cell.length_b   1.000
_cell.length_c   1.000
_cell.angle_alpha   90.00
_cell.angle_beta   90.00
_cell.angle_gamma   90.00
#
_symmetry.space_group_name_H-M   'P 1'
#
loop_
_entity.id
_entity.type
_entity.pdbx_description
1 polymer ?
#
loop_
_entity_poly.entity_id
_entity_poly.type
_entity_poly.pdbx_seq_one_letter_code
_entity_poly.pdbx_strand_id
1 'polypeptide(L)'
;TISRIPDGVYEVLDYMDDDGLSEQPVPIRVCVTVAGDEITMDFTGTSPQRPGCINAPQAVTVSACLYVIRCIVGGDAPANQGCLRPVHIITPLGTLVNPEPQRGVAGGNVETSQRITDVLLSALSQALPELMPASSQGTMNNLLVGGHDLDRNKPFVYYETIAGGMGARPTKDGIS
;
A
#
# COMPACT_ATOMS: atom_id res chain seq x y z
N THR A 1 -4.95 -12.34 -16.45
CA THR A 1 -5.89 -12.93 -15.49
C THR A 1 -5.12 -13.59 -14.36
N ILE A 2 -5.75 -13.78 -13.20
CA ILE A 2 -5.17 -14.43 -12.01
C ILE A 2 -4.60 -15.80 -12.38
N SER A 3 -5.27 -16.55 -13.19
CA SER A 3 -4.84 -17.88 -13.69
C SER A 3 -3.46 -17.93 -14.38
N ARG A 4 -2.80 -16.78 -14.55
CA ARG A 4 -1.41 -16.71 -15.05
C ARG A 4 -0.39 -16.67 -13.92
N ILE A 5 -0.84 -16.49 -12.69
CA ILE A 5 0.00 -16.53 -11.50
C ILE A 5 0.08 -18.01 -11.08
N PRO A 6 1.26 -18.56 -10.83
CA PRO A 6 1.37 -19.94 -10.33
C PRO A 6 0.57 -20.15 -9.05
N ASP A 7 -0.08 -21.30 -8.91
CA ASP A 7 -0.73 -21.69 -7.67
C ASP A 7 0.32 -21.80 -6.55
N GLY A 8 -0.02 -21.30 -5.37
CA GLY A 8 0.91 -21.30 -4.24
C GLY A 8 0.52 -20.39 -3.11
N VAL A 9 1.38 -20.37 -2.10
CA VAL A 9 1.26 -19.50 -0.92
C VAL A 9 2.52 -18.65 -0.82
N TYR A 10 2.35 -17.35 -0.82
CA TYR A 10 3.43 -16.36 -0.87
C TYR A 10 3.30 -15.42 0.32
N GLU A 11 4.22 -15.51 1.25
CA GLU A 11 4.18 -14.73 2.49
C GLU A 11 5.27 -13.66 2.52
N VAL A 12 4.91 -12.48 3.04
CA VAL A 12 5.83 -11.38 3.32
C VAL A 12 5.47 -10.72 4.63
N LEU A 13 6.50 -10.35 5.37
CA LEU A 13 6.46 -9.48 6.52
C LEU A 13 7.42 -8.31 6.26
N ASP A 14 6.91 -7.10 6.31
CA ASP A 14 7.69 -5.87 6.21
C ASP A 14 7.23 -4.87 7.27
N TYR A 15 7.94 -3.76 7.41
CA TYR A 15 7.76 -2.84 8.54
C TYR A 15 7.64 -1.40 8.04
N MET A 16 6.78 -0.63 8.69
CA MET A 16 6.96 0.82 8.75
C MET A 16 7.92 1.14 9.89
N ASP A 17 8.71 2.19 9.76
CA ASP A 17 9.75 2.53 10.72
C ASP A 17 9.18 2.78 12.11
N ASP A 18 8.11 3.57 12.19
CA ASP A 18 7.42 3.88 13.44
C ASP A 18 5.98 4.40 13.20
N ASP A 19 5.29 4.84 14.24
CA ASP A 19 3.94 5.42 14.18
C ASP A 19 3.90 6.93 14.48
N GLY A 20 5.07 7.57 14.58
CA GLY A 20 5.21 8.98 14.98
C GLY A 20 5.04 9.24 16.48
N LEU A 21 4.75 8.21 17.27
CA LEU A 21 4.56 8.30 18.73
C LEU A 21 5.49 7.37 19.50
N SER A 22 5.93 6.29 18.89
CA SER A 22 6.88 5.34 19.43
C SER A 22 7.90 4.95 18.35
N GLU A 23 9.15 4.74 18.72
CA GLU A 23 10.24 4.32 17.83
C GLU A 23 10.21 2.81 17.54
N GLN A 24 9.06 2.18 17.68
CA GLN A 24 8.91 0.74 17.45
C GLN A 24 8.45 0.46 16.02
N PRO A 25 9.16 -0.40 15.28
CA PRO A 25 8.73 -0.84 13.96
C PRO A 25 7.31 -1.40 13.97
N VAL A 26 6.54 -1.06 12.94
CA VAL A 26 5.14 -1.46 12.83
C VAL A 26 5.01 -2.52 11.73
N PRO A 27 4.85 -3.81 12.09
CA PRO A 27 4.80 -4.89 11.11
C PRO A 27 3.51 -4.87 10.29
N ILE A 28 3.67 -5.10 8.99
CA ILE A 28 2.59 -5.43 8.05
C ILE A 28 2.91 -6.78 7.44
N ARG A 29 2.04 -7.76 7.67
CA ARG A 29 2.14 -9.10 7.11
C ARG A 29 1.06 -9.31 6.06
N VAL A 30 1.41 -9.99 4.98
CA VAL A 30 0.44 -10.52 4.03
C VAL A 30 0.78 -11.97 3.67
N CYS A 31 -0.26 -12.79 3.58
CA CYS A 31 -0.20 -14.13 3.00
C CYS A 31 -1.08 -14.12 1.74
N VAL A 32 -0.47 -14.25 0.58
CA VAL A 32 -1.16 -14.32 -0.71
C VAL A 32 -1.27 -15.78 -1.11
N THR A 33 -2.50 -16.28 -1.24
CA THR A 33 -2.77 -17.64 -1.74
C THR A 33 -3.41 -17.56 -3.11
N VAL A 34 -2.82 -18.24 -4.09
CA VAL A 34 -3.34 -18.36 -5.45
C VAL A 34 -3.79 -19.80 -5.68
N ALA A 35 -5.01 -19.98 -6.15
CA ALA A 35 -5.60 -21.27 -6.46
C ALA A 35 -6.46 -21.15 -7.71
N GLY A 36 -5.96 -21.60 -8.86
CA GLY A 36 -6.64 -21.53 -10.15
C GLY A 36 -6.87 -20.09 -10.62
N ASP A 37 -8.11 -19.63 -10.58
CA ASP A 37 -8.50 -18.28 -10.99
C ASP A 37 -8.84 -17.35 -9.81
N GLU A 38 -8.66 -17.82 -8.58
CA GLU A 38 -8.92 -17.07 -7.35
C GLU A 38 -7.61 -16.68 -6.64
N ILE A 39 -7.63 -15.54 -5.96
CA ILE A 39 -6.54 -15.05 -5.12
C ILE A 39 -7.08 -14.58 -3.77
N THR A 40 -6.46 -15.03 -2.69
CA THR A 40 -6.72 -14.56 -1.33
C THR A 40 -5.55 -13.75 -0.83
N MET A 41 -5.80 -12.57 -0.30
CA MET A 41 -4.81 -11.68 0.35
C MET A 41 -5.18 -11.55 1.82
N ASP A 42 -4.49 -12.28 2.68
CA ASP A 42 -4.77 -12.35 4.12
C ASP A 42 -3.72 -11.53 4.90
N PHE A 43 -4.19 -10.48 5.58
CA PHE A 43 -3.37 -9.60 6.42
C PHE A 43 -3.36 -10.01 7.90
N THR A 44 -3.80 -11.21 8.23
CA THR A 44 -3.72 -11.74 9.60
C THR A 44 -2.27 -11.77 10.08
N GLY A 45 -2.02 -11.23 11.28
CA GLY A 45 -0.68 -11.07 11.82
C GLY A 45 -0.03 -9.70 11.57
N THR A 46 -0.72 -8.80 10.86
CA THR A 46 -0.37 -7.36 10.83
C THR A 46 -0.53 -6.75 12.21
N SER A 47 0.27 -5.72 12.51
CA SER A 47 0.21 -4.96 13.78
C SER A 47 -1.22 -4.63 14.19
N PRO A 48 -1.53 -4.70 15.49
CA PRO A 48 -2.73 -4.03 16.01
C PRO A 48 -2.76 -2.57 15.58
N GLN A 49 -3.97 -2.00 15.54
CA GLN A 49 -4.17 -0.57 15.28
C GLN A 49 -3.31 0.29 16.22
N ARG A 50 -2.77 1.39 15.68
CA ARG A 50 -1.84 2.27 16.40
C ARG A 50 -2.57 3.49 16.97
N PRO A 51 -2.04 4.07 18.06
CA PRO A 51 -2.57 5.34 18.61
C PRO A 51 -2.39 6.52 17.66
N GLY A 52 -1.32 6.48 16.82
CA GLY A 52 -1.01 7.51 15.83
C GLY A 52 -1.96 7.50 14.62
N CYS A 53 -1.65 8.34 13.64
CA CYS A 53 -2.51 8.58 12.48
C CYS A 53 -2.22 7.67 11.27
N ILE A 54 -1.38 6.64 11.41
CA ILE A 54 -0.94 5.78 10.30
C ILE A 54 -1.89 4.62 9.98
N ASN A 55 -2.99 4.44 10.72
CA ASN A 55 -3.91 3.35 10.44
C ASN A 55 -4.58 3.54 9.07
N ALA A 56 -4.71 2.47 8.30
CA ALA A 56 -5.37 2.46 7.01
C ALA A 56 -6.81 1.94 7.15
N PRO A 57 -7.84 2.75 6.87
CA PRO A 57 -9.20 2.22 6.77
C PRO A 57 -9.28 1.06 5.80
N GLN A 58 -10.19 0.12 6.04
CA GLN A 58 -10.36 -1.05 5.17
C GLN A 58 -10.48 -0.69 3.69
N ALA A 59 -11.16 0.42 3.36
CA ALA A 59 -11.29 0.88 1.98
C ALA A 59 -9.94 1.23 1.33
N VAL A 60 -8.99 1.77 2.08
CA VAL A 60 -7.63 2.05 1.62
C VAL A 60 -6.88 0.74 1.35
N THR A 61 -6.97 -0.22 2.27
CA THR A 61 -6.35 -1.54 2.10
C THR A 61 -6.90 -2.26 0.88
N VAL A 62 -8.23 -2.29 0.71
CA VAL A 62 -8.89 -2.86 -0.48
C VAL A 62 -8.43 -2.15 -1.76
N SER A 63 -8.30 -0.83 -1.74
CA SER A 63 -7.83 -0.05 -2.89
C SER A 63 -6.39 -0.39 -3.27
N ALA A 64 -5.50 -0.58 -2.31
CA ALA A 64 -4.13 -1.01 -2.54
C ALA A 64 -4.08 -2.43 -3.15
N CYS A 65 -4.88 -3.36 -2.65
CA CYS A 65 -5.01 -4.71 -3.22
C CYS A 65 -5.47 -4.66 -4.68
N LEU A 66 -6.51 -3.86 -4.96
CA LEU A 66 -7.02 -3.66 -6.33
C LEU A 66 -5.97 -3.04 -7.26
N TYR A 67 -5.22 -2.06 -6.76
CA TYR A 67 -4.13 -1.44 -7.52
C TYR A 67 -3.12 -2.49 -7.97
N VAL A 68 -2.65 -3.35 -7.06
CA VAL A 68 -1.68 -4.40 -7.35
C VAL A 68 -2.24 -5.40 -8.37
N ILE A 69 -3.48 -5.86 -8.18
CA ILE A 69 -4.14 -6.76 -9.15
C ILE A 69 -4.21 -6.13 -10.54
N ARG A 70 -4.55 -4.84 -10.63
CA ARG A 70 -4.60 -4.13 -11.92
C ARG A 70 -3.24 -4.01 -12.59
N CYS A 71 -2.17 -3.81 -11.83
CA CYS A 71 -0.80 -3.80 -12.36
C CYS A 71 -0.46 -5.13 -13.03
N ILE A 72 -0.93 -6.26 -12.49
CA ILE A 72 -0.65 -7.60 -13.02
C ILE A 72 -1.56 -7.94 -14.20
N VAL A 73 -2.86 -7.63 -14.09
CA VAL A 73 -3.86 -8.02 -15.10
C VAL A 73 -3.76 -7.16 -16.37
N GLY A 74 -3.29 -5.92 -16.25
CA GLY A 74 -3.14 -4.99 -17.37
C GLY A 74 -4.33 -4.05 -17.58
N GLY A 75 -4.15 -3.07 -18.48
CA GLY A 75 -4.95 -1.85 -18.58
C GLY A 75 -6.39 -1.95 -19.05
N ASP A 76 -6.83 -3.07 -19.65
CA ASP A 76 -8.18 -3.18 -20.23
C ASP A 76 -9.25 -3.68 -19.25
N ALA A 77 -8.87 -4.02 -18.03
CA ALA A 77 -9.83 -4.45 -17.01
C ALA A 77 -10.65 -3.25 -16.51
N PRO A 78 -11.99 -3.30 -16.58
CA PRO A 78 -12.83 -2.20 -16.11
C PRO A 78 -12.68 -1.99 -14.60
N ALA A 79 -12.60 -0.71 -14.17
CA ALA A 79 -12.49 -0.37 -12.75
C ALA A 79 -13.86 -0.45 -12.05
N ASN A 80 -14.33 -1.65 -11.76
CA ASN A 80 -15.60 -1.87 -11.05
C ASN A 80 -15.49 -3.07 -10.09
N GLN A 81 -16.54 -3.28 -9.28
CA GLN A 81 -16.60 -4.39 -8.33
C GLN A 81 -16.49 -5.78 -8.97
N GLY A 82 -16.72 -5.92 -10.27
CA GLY A 82 -16.54 -7.18 -10.98
C GLY A 82 -15.10 -7.68 -10.95
N CYS A 83 -14.12 -6.77 -10.87
CA CYS A 83 -12.70 -7.12 -10.73
C CYS A 83 -12.38 -7.79 -9.38
N LEU A 84 -13.22 -7.61 -8.38
CA LEU A 84 -13.04 -8.21 -7.05
C LEU A 84 -13.64 -9.61 -6.93
N ARG A 85 -14.42 -10.09 -7.90
CA ARG A 85 -15.08 -11.41 -7.78
C ARG A 85 -14.10 -12.55 -7.46
N PRO A 86 -12.93 -12.65 -8.13
CA PRO A 86 -11.95 -13.68 -7.83
C PRO A 86 -10.94 -13.26 -6.74
N VAL A 87 -11.14 -12.14 -6.05
CA VAL A 87 -10.19 -11.58 -5.08
C VAL A 87 -10.81 -11.57 -3.69
N HIS A 88 -10.25 -12.35 -2.79
CA HIS A 88 -10.67 -12.42 -1.39
C HIS A 88 -9.66 -11.66 -0.54
N ILE A 89 -10.14 -10.65 0.22
CA ILE A 89 -9.28 -9.81 1.05
C ILE A 89 -9.71 -9.98 2.50
N ILE A 90 -8.77 -10.45 3.34
CA ILE A 90 -8.99 -10.67 4.77
C ILE A 90 -8.21 -9.62 5.54
N THR A 91 -8.94 -8.72 6.20
CA THR A 91 -8.40 -7.63 7.03
C THR A 91 -9.02 -7.72 8.41
N PRO A 92 -8.36 -8.34 9.40
CA PRO A 92 -8.90 -8.44 10.75
C PRO A 92 -9.19 -7.05 11.35
N LEU A 93 -10.36 -6.91 11.96
CA LEU A 93 -10.76 -5.68 12.64
C LEU A 93 -9.82 -5.39 13.82
N GLY A 94 -9.54 -4.12 14.08
CA GLY A 94 -8.64 -3.69 15.15
C GLY A 94 -7.16 -3.78 14.80
N THR A 95 -6.83 -3.98 13.52
CA THR A 95 -5.46 -3.95 13.01
C THR A 95 -5.14 -2.64 12.31
N LEU A 96 -3.86 -2.42 12.04
CA LEU A 96 -3.34 -1.27 11.27
C LEU A 96 -4.06 -1.09 9.92
N VAL A 97 -4.45 -2.19 9.27
CA VAL A 97 -5.06 -2.22 7.92
C VAL A 97 -6.59 -2.27 7.93
N ASN A 98 -7.19 -2.32 9.12
CA ASN A 98 -8.63 -2.24 9.35
C ASN A 98 -8.90 -1.81 10.80
N PRO A 99 -8.64 -0.53 11.14
CA PRO A 99 -8.82 -0.04 12.50
C PRO A 99 -10.29 0.07 12.87
N GLU A 100 -10.56 0.03 14.17
CA GLU A 100 -11.85 0.38 14.70
C GLU A 100 -12.21 1.85 14.44
N PRO A 101 -13.50 2.22 14.47
CA PRO A 101 -13.92 3.62 14.35
C PRO A 101 -13.20 4.55 15.34
N GLN A 102 -13.05 5.83 14.98
CA GLN A 102 -12.44 6.90 15.78
C GLN A 102 -10.91 6.79 15.96
N ARG A 103 -10.21 5.97 15.19
CA ARG A 103 -8.74 5.98 15.12
C ARG A 103 -8.22 7.00 14.12
N GLY A 104 -7.02 7.50 14.35
CA GLY A 104 -6.33 8.40 13.43
C GLY A 104 -5.94 7.65 12.14
N VAL A 105 -6.31 8.18 10.97
CA VAL A 105 -6.14 7.50 9.68
C VAL A 105 -5.51 8.38 8.60
N ALA A 106 -5.08 9.60 8.95
CA ALA A 106 -4.55 10.55 7.97
C ALA A 106 -3.31 10.00 7.22
N GLY A 107 -2.38 9.38 7.95
CA GLY A 107 -1.19 8.76 7.39
C GLY A 107 -1.46 7.42 6.69
N GLY A 108 -2.62 6.82 6.91
CA GLY A 108 -2.98 5.55 6.29
C GLY A 108 -3.03 5.59 4.77
N ASN A 109 -3.47 6.71 4.22
CA ASN A 109 -3.58 6.91 2.77
C ASN A 109 -2.24 7.31 2.10
N VAL A 110 -1.31 7.87 2.84
CA VAL A 110 -0.05 8.41 2.28
C VAL A 110 1.17 7.55 2.64
N GLU A 111 1.15 6.84 3.76
CA GLU A 111 2.25 6.01 4.21
C GLU A 111 1.88 4.51 4.19
N THR A 112 0.88 4.11 4.98
CA THR A 112 0.52 2.69 5.12
C THR A 112 0.03 2.08 3.80
N SER A 113 -0.67 2.84 2.96
CA SER A 113 -1.10 2.38 1.63
C SER A 113 0.07 2.02 0.72
N GLN A 114 1.17 2.80 0.79
CA GLN A 114 2.40 2.51 0.04
C GLN A 114 3.03 1.20 0.53
N ARG A 115 3.12 1.02 1.85
CA ARG A 115 3.67 -0.21 2.43
C ARG A 115 2.79 -1.43 2.15
N ILE A 116 1.46 -1.30 2.19
CA ILE A 116 0.53 -2.38 1.78
C ILE A 116 0.81 -2.79 0.32
N THR A 117 1.00 -1.83 -0.56
CA THR A 117 1.34 -2.09 -1.96
C THR A 117 2.67 -2.83 -2.08
N ASP A 118 3.70 -2.38 -1.35
CA ASP A 118 5.04 -2.97 -1.39
C ASP A 118 5.04 -4.43 -0.89
N VAL A 119 4.36 -4.73 0.22
CA VAL A 119 4.30 -6.13 0.72
C VAL A 119 3.55 -7.05 -0.23
N LEU A 120 2.51 -6.55 -0.91
CA LEU A 120 1.78 -7.32 -1.92
C LEU A 120 2.63 -7.58 -3.16
N LEU A 121 3.32 -6.57 -3.69
CA LEU A 121 4.24 -6.72 -4.83
C LEU A 121 5.40 -7.65 -4.46
N SER A 122 5.92 -7.54 -3.24
CA SER A 122 6.97 -8.41 -2.73
C SER A 122 6.50 -9.87 -2.60
N ALA A 123 5.28 -10.10 -2.11
CA ALA A 123 4.71 -11.45 -2.07
C ALA A 123 4.58 -12.04 -3.47
N LEU A 124 4.03 -11.27 -4.40
CA LEU A 124 3.84 -11.70 -5.80
C LEU A 124 5.13 -11.80 -6.59
N SER A 125 6.22 -11.15 -6.17
CA SER A 125 7.54 -11.31 -6.80
C SER A 125 8.10 -12.72 -6.65
N GLN A 126 7.66 -13.47 -5.63
CA GLN A 126 8.02 -14.88 -5.46
C GLN A 126 7.40 -15.77 -6.55
N ALA A 127 6.21 -15.36 -7.05
CA ALA A 127 5.51 -16.05 -8.13
C ALA A 127 5.87 -15.55 -9.53
N LEU A 128 6.12 -14.25 -9.65
CA LEU A 128 6.27 -13.53 -10.92
C LEU A 128 7.51 -12.61 -10.91
N PRO A 129 8.72 -13.13 -10.66
CA PRO A 129 9.93 -12.29 -10.50
C PRO A 129 10.21 -11.42 -11.74
N GLU A 130 9.84 -11.90 -12.92
CA GLU A 130 10.10 -11.19 -14.19
C GLU A 130 9.16 -10.00 -14.43
N LEU A 131 8.10 -9.86 -13.62
CA LEU A 131 7.11 -8.79 -13.78
C LEU A 131 7.19 -7.73 -12.68
N MET A 132 7.72 -8.11 -11.51
CA MET A 132 7.70 -7.23 -10.35
C MET A 132 8.86 -6.25 -10.36
N PRO A 133 8.61 -4.96 -10.06
CA PRO A 133 9.68 -3.99 -9.88
C PRO A 133 10.35 -4.18 -8.52
N ALA A 134 11.56 -3.64 -8.37
CA ALA A 134 12.12 -3.36 -7.06
C ALA A 134 11.25 -2.30 -6.35
N SER A 135 11.31 -2.28 -5.02
CA SER A 135 10.56 -1.31 -4.21
C SER A 135 10.94 0.13 -4.58
N SER A 136 9.97 1.02 -4.54
CA SER A 136 10.17 2.47 -4.66
C SER A 136 10.51 3.08 -3.29
N GLN A 137 10.46 4.39 -3.16
CA GLN A 137 10.70 5.06 -1.86
C GLN A 137 9.74 4.59 -0.73
N GLY A 138 8.59 4.03 -1.06
CA GLY A 138 7.66 3.44 -0.10
C GLY A 138 6.89 4.42 0.78
N THR A 139 6.89 5.69 0.43
CA THR A 139 6.25 6.79 1.18
C THR A 139 5.70 7.84 0.23
N MET A 140 4.77 8.65 0.67
CA MET A 140 4.28 9.83 -0.04
C MET A 140 4.51 11.07 0.82
N ASN A 141 5.69 11.67 0.70
CA ASN A 141 6.07 12.85 1.47
C ASN A 141 5.30 14.09 1.01
N ASN A 142 4.82 14.86 1.96
CA ASN A 142 4.08 16.08 1.70
C ASN A 142 4.73 17.27 2.42
N LEU A 143 4.94 18.35 1.69
CA LEU A 143 5.38 19.63 2.23
C LEU A 143 4.19 20.58 2.31
N LEU A 144 3.87 21.04 3.52
CA LEU A 144 2.87 22.08 3.75
C LEU A 144 3.55 23.28 4.39
N VAL A 145 3.46 24.44 3.72
CA VAL A 145 3.99 25.71 4.22
C VAL A 145 2.87 26.74 4.22
N GLY A 146 2.62 27.34 5.38
CA GLY A 146 1.65 28.43 5.52
C GLY A 146 2.33 29.69 6.08
N GLY A 147 1.85 30.83 5.66
CA GLY A 147 2.41 32.11 6.13
C GLY A 147 1.65 33.33 5.63
N HIS A 148 2.25 34.48 5.80
CA HIS A 148 1.76 35.75 5.31
C HIS A 148 2.79 36.37 4.36
N ASP A 149 2.39 36.60 3.10
CA ASP A 149 3.20 37.29 2.10
C ASP A 149 3.18 38.80 2.43
N LEU A 150 4.32 39.30 2.92
CA LEU A 150 4.43 40.71 3.33
C LEU A 150 4.36 41.68 2.17
N ASP A 151 4.80 41.28 0.97
CA ASP A 151 4.81 42.14 -0.22
C ASP A 151 3.40 42.34 -0.76
N ARG A 152 2.60 41.27 -0.70
CA ARG A 152 1.19 41.28 -1.19
C ARG A 152 0.17 41.49 -0.09
N ASN A 153 0.63 41.51 1.17
CA ASN A 153 -0.21 41.62 2.36
C ASN A 153 -1.36 40.58 2.38
N LYS A 154 -1.05 39.33 2.07
CA LYS A 154 -2.03 38.25 1.97
C LYS A 154 -1.53 36.96 2.64
N PRO A 155 -2.41 36.18 3.27
CA PRO A 155 -2.05 34.83 3.69
C PRO A 155 -1.79 33.96 2.47
N PHE A 156 -0.87 33.00 2.59
CA PHE A 156 -0.64 31.94 1.60
C PHE A 156 -0.57 30.58 2.26
N VAL A 157 -0.94 29.57 1.50
CA VAL A 157 -0.70 28.16 1.81
C VAL A 157 -0.09 27.52 0.57
N TYR A 158 1.03 26.86 0.75
CA TYR A 158 1.67 26.05 -0.27
C TYR A 158 1.60 24.57 0.17
N TYR A 159 1.20 23.71 -0.75
CA TYR A 159 1.17 22.27 -0.55
C TYR A 159 1.78 21.57 -1.75
N GLU A 160 2.70 20.65 -1.50
CA GLU A 160 3.35 19.85 -2.53
C GLU A 160 3.55 18.42 -2.06
N THR A 161 3.29 17.45 -2.94
CA THR A 161 3.74 16.07 -2.77
C THR A 161 5.12 15.94 -3.40
N ILE A 162 6.11 15.59 -2.60
CA ILE A 162 7.49 15.43 -3.05
C ILE A 162 7.67 14.03 -3.62
N ALA A 163 8.02 13.96 -4.89
CA ALA A 163 8.35 12.72 -5.56
C ALA A 163 9.61 12.10 -4.98
N GLY A 164 9.69 10.78 -5.03
CA GLY A 164 10.88 10.00 -4.64
C GLY A 164 11.27 8.99 -5.69
N GLY A 165 12.28 8.21 -5.37
CA GLY A 165 12.82 7.20 -6.25
C GLY A 165 11.82 6.11 -6.65
N MET A 166 11.86 5.70 -7.89
CA MET A 166 11.11 4.57 -8.41
C MET A 166 12.04 3.38 -8.61
N GLY A 167 11.65 2.20 -8.11
CA GLY A 167 12.41 0.97 -8.24
C GLY A 167 12.68 0.56 -9.68
N ALA A 168 13.80 -0.10 -9.92
CA ALA A 168 14.13 -0.69 -11.21
C ALA A 168 13.10 -1.76 -11.61
N ARG A 169 12.96 -1.94 -12.90
CA ARG A 169 12.12 -2.99 -13.51
C ARG A 169 13.03 -3.92 -14.33
N PRO A 170 12.61 -5.15 -14.64
CA PRO A 170 13.45 -6.09 -15.41
C PRO A 170 14.01 -5.53 -16.73
N THR A 171 13.32 -4.54 -17.32
CA THR A 171 13.69 -3.96 -18.63
C THR A 171 14.11 -2.50 -18.56
N LYS A 172 14.14 -1.87 -17.37
CA LYS A 172 14.49 -0.44 -17.20
C LYS A 172 15.09 -0.19 -15.85
N ASP A 173 16.06 0.70 -15.78
CA ASP A 173 16.63 1.20 -14.54
C ASP A 173 15.59 1.95 -13.71
N GLY A 174 15.84 2.02 -12.41
CA GLY A 174 15.11 2.89 -11.50
C GLY A 174 15.40 4.38 -11.79
N ILE A 175 14.62 5.23 -11.16
CA ILE A 175 14.75 6.69 -11.25
C ILE A 175 14.87 7.22 -9.82
N SER A 176 15.88 8.07 -9.58
CA SER A 176 16.10 8.80 -8.31
C SER A 176 15.46 10.18 -8.36
#